data_17be512ec27d37c77752ba8fa0f30f5c
#
_entry.id   17be512ec27d37c77752ba8fa0f30f5c
#
_cell.length_a   1.000
_cell.length_b   1.000
_cell.length_c   1.000
_cell.angle_alpha   90.00
_cell.angle_beta   90.00
_cell.angle_gamma   90.00
#
_symmetry.space_group_name_H-M   'P 1'
#
loop_
_entity.id
_entity.type
_entity.pdbx_description
1 polymer ?
#
loop_
_entity_poly.entity_id
_entity_poly.type
_entity_poly.pdbx_seq_one_letter_code
_entity_poly.pdbx_strand_id
1 'polypeptide(L)' 'MNDSTLCVLCGDQIDVGQAWMEADREGARIRAHAGCVYRDEAEGGDGPTWEPQDQSLS' A
#
# COMPACT_ATOMS: atom_id res chain seq x y z
N MET A 1 9.92 19.32 -3.17
CA MET A 1 9.96 18.36 -2.61
C MET A 1 8.77 17.65 -2.61
N ASN A 2 8.68 16.55 -3.08
CA ASN A 2 7.57 15.87 -3.21
C ASN A 2 7.47 14.80 -2.28
N ASP A 3 6.44 14.65 -1.61
CA ASP A 3 6.25 13.61 -0.75
C ASP A 3 5.54 12.56 -1.47
N SER A 4 5.95 12.19 -2.59
CA SER A 4 5.25 11.25 -3.32
C SER A 4 5.32 9.92 -2.64
N THR A 5 4.23 9.26 -2.48
CA THR A 5 4.19 7.96 -1.89
C THR A 5 4.16 6.96 -3.03
N LEU A 6 5.11 6.09 -3.06
CA LEU A 6 5.17 5.11 -4.13
C LEU A 6 4.70 3.75 -3.66
N CYS A 7 4.00 3.05 -4.52
CA CYS A 7 3.55 1.71 -4.23
C CYS A 7 4.72 0.76 -4.33
N VAL A 8 4.99 -0.01 -3.28
CA VAL A 8 6.13 -0.89 -3.30
C VAL A 8 5.87 -2.13 -4.14
N LEU A 9 4.63 -2.36 -4.55
CA LEU A 9 4.32 -3.54 -5.33
C LEU A 9 4.33 -3.28 -6.83
N CYS A 10 3.89 -2.12 -7.25
CA CYS A 10 3.90 -1.82 -8.68
C CYS A 10 4.86 -0.71 -9.06
N GLY A 11 5.31 0.05 -8.09
CA GLY A 11 6.27 1.11 -8.38
C GLY A 11 5.66 2.42 -8.83
N ASP A 12 4.34 2.48 -8.93
CA ASP A 12 3.71 3.70 -9.38
C ASP A 12 3.33 4.56 -8.20
N GLN A 13 3.12 5.83 -8.48
CA GLN A 13 2.78 6.74 -7.43
C GLN A 13 1.36 6.51 -6.96
N ILE A 14 1.11 6.64 -5.68
CA ILE A 14 -0.21 6.53 -5.13
C ILE A 14 -0.80 7.92 -5.05
N ASP A 15 -1.88 8.15 -5.81
CA ASP A 15 -2.47 9.46 -5.86
C ASP A 15 -3.48 9.65 -4.75
N VAL A 16 -3.78 10.90 -4.50
CA VAL A 16 -4.78 11.22 -3.53
C VAL A 16 -6.10 10.67 -4.01
N GLY A 17 -6.83 10.06 -3.21
CA GLY A 17 -8.10 9.50 -3.61
C GLY A 17 -8.04 8.04 -3.96
N GLN A 18 -6.86 7.49 -4.10
CA GLN A 18 -6.75 6.08 -4.36
C GLN A 18 -6.68 5.33 -3.05
N ALA A 19 -7.27 4.15 -3.00
CA ALA A 19 -7.21 3.34 -1.80
C ALA A 19 -5.82 2.76 -1.66
N TRP A 20 -5.27 2.76 -0.49
CA TRP A 20 -3.93 2.26 -0.27
C TRP A 20 -3.82 1.63 1.10
N MET A 21 -2.78 0.87 1.31
CA MET A 21 -2.54 0.20 2.56
C MET A 21 -1.12 0.41 3.01
N GLU A 22 -0.90 0.28 4.29
CA GLU A 22 0.42 0.43 4.87
C GLU A 22 0.82 -0.80 5.63
N ALA A 23 2.08 -1.05 5.76
CA ALA A 23 2.59 -2.15 6.54
C ALA A 23 3.96 -1.79 7.08
N ASP A 24 4.40 -2.50 8.12
CA ASP A 24 5.73 -2.31 8.64
C ASP A 24 6.58 -3.43 8.14
N ARG A 25 7.74 -3.14 7.61
CA ARG A 25 8.64 -4.15 7.16
C ARG A 25 10.01 -3.81 7.66
N GLU A 26 10.54 -4.61 8.54
CA GLU A 26 11.88 -4.40 9.08
C GLU A 26 12.05 -3.00 9.62
N GLY A 27 11.06 -2.50 10.29
CA GLY A 27 11.18 -1.19 10.88
C GLY A 27 10.86 -0.05 9.95
N ALA A 28 10.53 -0.32 8.71
CA ALA A 28 10.20 0.74 7.77
C ALA A 28 8.74 0.65 7.40
N ARG A 29 8.11 1.79 7.22
CA ARG A 29 6.72 1.80 6.79
C ARG A 29 6.68 1.79 5.29
N ILE A 30 5.95 0.84 4.73
CA ILE A 30 5.80 0.75 3.31
C ILE A 30 4.34 0.94 2.95
N ARG A 31 4.08 1.35 1.73
CA ARG A 31 2.73 1.61 1.27
C ARG A 31 2.52 1.00 -0.09
N ALA A 32 1.30 0.62 -0.38
CA ALA A 32 0.98 0.03 -1.67
C ALA A 32 -0.47 0.29 -1.99
N HIS A 33 -0.82 0.26 -3.26
CA HIS A 33 -2.20 0.40 -3.66
C HIS A 33 -2.98 -0.78 -3.09
N ALA A 34 -4.19 -0.54 -2.61
CA ALA A 34 -5.01 -1.61 -2.06
C ALA A 34 -5.21 -2.72 -3.08
N GLY A 35 -5.45 -2.35 -4.33
CA GLY A 35 -5.62 -3.36 -5.36
C GLY A 35 -4.38 -4.21 -5.57
N CYS A 36 -3.22 -3.60 -5.45
CA CYS A 36 -1.97 -4.34 -5.60
C CYS A 36 -1.80 -5.32 -4.45
N VAL A 37 -2.19 -4.93 -3.25
CA VAL A 37 -2.07 -5.79 -2.10
C VAL A 37 -2.98 -7.00 -2.26
N TYR A 38 -4.23 -6.77 -2.69
CA TYR A 38 -5.14 -7.88 -2.88
C TYR A 38 -4.62 -8.85 -3.94
N ARG A 39 -4.05 -8.30 -5.00
CA ARG A 39 -3.53 -9.14 -6.05
C ARG A 39 -2.34 -9.93 -5.55
N ASP A 40 -1.47 -9.30 -4.78
CA ASP A 40 -0.31 -9.98 -4.27
C ASP A 40 -0.73 -11.11 -3.33
N GLU A 41 -1.74 -10.89 -2.53
CA GLU A 41 -2.20 -11.92 -1.64
C GLU A 41 -2.85 -13.05 -2.42
N ALA A 42 -3.55 -12.73 -3.48
CA ALA A 42 -4.19 -13.75 -4.28
C ALA A 42 -3.16 -14.64 -4.95
N GLU A 43 -1.99 -14.13 -5.18
CA GLU A 43 -0.96 -14.92 -5.79
C GLU A 43 -0.13 -15.65 -4.76
N GLY A 44 -0.57 -15.66 -3.54
CA GLY A 44 0.13 -16.41 -2.52
C GLY A 44 1.20 -15.67 -1.79
N GLY A 45 1.15 -14.38 -1.79
CA GLY A 45 2.19 -13.63 -1.14
C GLY A 45 2.17 -13.77 0.35
N ASP A 46 3.32 -13.92 0.94
CA ASP A 46 3.43 -13.99 2.34
C ASP A 46 3.96 -12.73 2.87
N GLY A 47 3.57 -11.64 2.49
CA GLY A 47 4.12 -10.38 2.89
C GLY A 47 3.72 -9.95 4.27
N PRO A 48 3.99 -8.73 4.63
CA PRO A 48 3.66 -8.22 5.94
C PRO A 48 2.17 -8.07 6.10
N THR A 49 1.74 -7.75 7.28
CA THR A 49 0.34 -7.55 7.53
C THR A 49 -0.03 -6.15 7.06
N TRP A 50 -0.82 -6.06 6.04
CA TRP A 50 -1.21 -4.77 5.48
C TRP A 50 -2.44 -4.25 6.20
N GLU A 51 -2.42 -2.95 6.48
CA GLU A 51 -3.55 -2.33 7.15
C GLU A 51 -4.20 -1.35 6.20
N PRO A 52 -5.47 -1.40 5.97
CA PRO A 52 -6.11 -0.50 5.04
C PRO A 52 -6.10 0.92 5.57
N GLN A 53 -5.75 1.84 4.72
CA GLN A 53 -5.73 3.23 5.09
C GLN A 53 -6.85 3.91 4.31
N ASP A 54 -8.08 3.77 4.82
CA ASP A 54 -9.18 4.27 4.10
C ASP A 54 -9.41 5.69 4.37
N GLN A 55 -9.49 6.52 3.39
CA GLN A 55 -9.71 7.85 3.64
C GLN A 55 -11.10 8.16 3.78
N SER A 56 -11.98 7.27 3.74
CA SER A 56 -13.31 7.62 3.82
C SER A 56 -13.60 8.10 5.11
N LEU A 57 -14.16 9.10 5.21
CA LEU A 57 -14.47 9.57 6.42
C LEU A 57 -15.68 9.28 6.76
N SER A 58 -16.03 8.91 7.63
CA SER A 58 -17.34 8.62 7.90
C SER A 58 -17.89 9.41 8.82
#